data_0989f6ee998f5cb1607e4aae23b479fa
#
_entry.id   0989f6ee998f5cb1607e4aae23b479fa
#
_cell.length_a   1.000
_cell.length_b   1.000
_cell.length_c   1.000
_cell.angle_alpha   90.00
_cell.angle_beta   90.00
_cell.angle_gamma   90.00
#
_symmetry.space_group_name_H-M   'P 1'
#
loop_
_entity.id
_entity.type
_entity.pdbx_description
1 polymer ?
#
loop_
_entity_poly.entity_id
_entity_poly.type
_entity_poly.pdbx_seq_one_letter_code
_entity_poly.pdbx_strand_id
1 'polypeptide(L)'
;MKIHVLPSGPIQTIGYLLTDAKRGEAVLVDAPGDILLKIQPVLTKEGCALKELWLTHGHWDHMQDGAAVKRETGAVVRAHRADQAMIETPEMMEEFMGARLGLKGVKVDLWVGQGDRFQALGREFEVRHVPGHCPGNVLFYFAGNKDKKAAGAAFVGDALFAGSVGRTDLPGGSMEQLERVIRSEIYTLPDDTLVFPGHGPRTTVGTEKRSNPYVQA
;
A
#
# COMPACT_ATOMS: atom_id res chain seq x y z
N MET A 1 8.50 8.88 13.66
CA MET A 1 7.92 8.63 12.34
C MET A 1 6.60 9.38 12.25
N LYS A 2 6.34 10.08 11.13
CA LYS A 2 5.07 10.73 10.78
C LYS A 2 4.50 10.01 9.56
N ILE A 3 3.17 10.02 9.41
CA ILE A 3 2.45 9.48 8.24
C ILE A 3 1.75 10.66 7.57
N HIS A 4 2.08 10.92 6.31
CA HIS A 4 1.43 11.92 5.48
C HIS A 4 0.49 11.20 4.51
N VAL A 5 -0.77 11.62 4.49
CA VAL A 5 -1.83 11.05 3.63
C VAL A 5 -1.95 11.93 2.40
N LEU A 6 -1.64 11.40 1.24
CA LEU A 6 -1.50 12.16 -0.01
C LEU A 6 -2.39 11.57 -1.12
N PRO A 7 -3.70 11.88 -1.15
CA PRO A 7 -4.56 11.48 -2.27
C PRO A 7 -4.03 12.07 -3.58
N SER A 8 -3.91 11.26 -4.64
CA SER A 8 -3.32 11.68 -5.91
C SER A 8 -3.91 10.90 -7.09
N GLY A 9 -3.62 11.36 -8.29
CA GLY A 9 -4.18 10.77 -9.50
C GLY A 9 -5.68 11.02 -9.72
N PRO A 10 -6.24 10.56 -10.83
CA PRO A 10 -7.60 10.89 -11.25
C PRO A 10 -8.69 10.27 -10.36
N ILE A 11 -8.43 9.16 -9.71
CA ILE A 11 -9.38 8.47 -8.82
C ILE A 11 -9.03 8.60 -7.33
N GLN A 12 -8.12 9.55 -7.01
CA GLN A 12 -7.74 9.91 -5.64
C GLN A 12 -7.20 8.75 -4.81
N THR A 13 -6.40 7.87 -5.44
CA THR A 13 -5.65 6.81 -4.77
C THR A 13 -4.69 7.42 -3.77
N ILE A 14 -4.55 6.83 -2.59
CA ILE A 14 -3.77 7.42 -1.51
C ILE A 14 -2.35 6.87 -1.51
N GLY A 15 -1.36 7.73 -1.81
CA GLY A 15 0.02 7.48 -1.46
C GLY A 15 0.27 7.86 0.00
N TYR A 16 0.94 6.99 0.76
CA TYR A 16 1.31 7.27 2.15
C TYR A 16 2.81 7.51 2.25
N LEU A 17 3.20 8.76 2.54
CA LEU A 17 4.60 9.08 2.79
C LEU A 17 4.90 9.00 4.30
N LEU A 18 5.73 8.04 4.67
CA LEU A 18 6.23 7.86 6.03
C LEU A 18 7.58 8.56 6.16
N THR A 19 7.74 9.47 7.14
CA THR A 19 8.99 10.21 7.35
C THR A 19 9.52 10.03 8.76
N ASP A 20 10.84 9.88 8.90
CA ASP A 20 11.56 9.95 10.17
C ASP A 20 12.67 11.02 10.07
N ALA A 21 12.36 12.25 10.48
CA ALA A 21 13.28 13.37 10.41
C ALA A 21 14.56 13.16 11.24
N LYS A 22 14.53 12.32 12.30
CA LYS A 22 15.73 12.01 13.09
C LYS A 22 16.72 11.14 12.32
N ARG A 23 16.23 10.31 11.40
CA ARG A 23 17.02 9.45 10.52
C ARG A 23 17.31 10.09 9.17
N GLY A 24 16.58 11.14 8.81
CA GLY A 24 16.62 11.73 7.47
C GLY A 24 16.06 10.78 6.39
N GLU A 25 15.18 9.85 6.75
CA GLU A 25 14.70 8.78 5.89
C GLU A 25 13.19 8.86 5.68
N ALA A 26 12.74 8.47 4.50
CA ALA A 26 11.33 8.34 4.16
C ALA A 26 11.07 7.06 3.36
N VAL A 27 9.83 6.59 3.46
CA VAL A 27 9.26 5.47 2.68
C VAL A 27 7.95 5.96 2.09
N LEU A 28 7.70 5.64 0.83
CA LEU A 28 6.41 5.85 0.16
C LEU A 28 5.70 4.51 0.01
N VAL A 29 4.44 4.42 0.44
CA VAL A 29 3.55 3.30 0.15
C VAL A 29 2.60 3.75 -0.93
N ASP A 30 2.62 3.06 -2.04
CA ASP A 30 1.97 3.32 -3.32
C ASP A 30 2.37 4.66 -3.99
N ALA A 31 2.39 4.63 -5.31
CA ALA A 31 2.81 5.75 -6.15
C ALA A 31 1.75 6.10 -7.20
N PRO A 32 0.58 6.64 -6.78
CA PRO A 32 -0.43 7.11 -7.71
C PRO A 32 0.08 8.24 -8.60
N GLY A 33 -0.64 8.52 -9.69
CA GLY A 33 -0.26 9.59 -10.62
C GLY A 33 -0.08 10.94 -9.93
N ASP A 34 0.92 11.72 -10.34
CA ASP A 34 1.31 13.02 -9.79
C ASP A 34 1.80 12.99 -8.32
N ILE A 35 2.05 11.81 -7.74
CA ILE A 35 2.49 11.72 -6.34
C ILE A 35 3.87 12.33 -6.14
N LEU A 36 4.75 12.25 -7.13
CA LEU A 36 6.09 12.81 -7.05
C LEU A 36 6.06 14.31 -6.72
N LEU A 37 5.13 15.06 -7.33
CA LEU A 37 4.95 16.48 -7.08
C LEU A 37 4.50 16.78 -5.65
N LYS A 38 3.78 15.84 -5.02
CA LYS A 38 3.26 15.99 -3.66
C LYS A 38 4.27 15.58 -2.59
N ILE A 39 5.11 14.59 -2.86
CA ILE A 39 6.10 14.13 -1.86
C ILE A 39 7.32 15.05 -1.79
N GLN A 40 7.76 15.67 -2.90
CA GLN A 40 8.95 16.51 -2.92
C GLN A 40 8.94 17.64 -1.87
N PRO A 41 7.89 18.48 -1.76
CA PRO A 41 7.85 19.53 -0.75
C PRO A 41 7.83 18.98 0.68
N VAL A 42 7.21 17.81 0.90
CA VAL A 42 7.18 17.18 2.21
C VAL A 42 8.57 16.65 2.58
N LEU A 43 9.24 15.95 1.66
CA LEU A 43 10.62 15.46 1.86
C LEU A 43 11.57 16.60 2.20
N THR A 44 11.49 17.70 1.47
CA THR A 44 12.30 18.90 1.74
C THR A 44 12.01 19.47 3.12
N LYS A 45 10.74 19.64 3.48
CA LYS A 45 10.32 20.20 4.78
C LYS A 45 10.73 19.32 5.97
N GLU A 46 10.65 17.99 5.83
CA GLU A 46 11.00 17.03 6.88
C GLU A 46 12.51 16.72 6.90
N GLY A 47 13.29 17.18 5.89
CA GLY A 47 14.72 16.89 5.77
C GLY A 47 14.99 15.40 5.52
N CYS A 48 14.13 14.73 4.76
CA CYS A 48 14.21 13.29 4.52
C CYS A 48 14.53 12.98 3.06
N ALA A 49 15.32 11.92 2.83
CA ALA A 49 15.49 11.28 1.53
C ALA A 49 14.57 10.07 1.41
N LEU A 50 13.90 9.89 0.28
CA LEU A 50 13.09 8.71 0.00
C LEU A 50 14.03 7.52 -0.21
N LYS A 51 13.92 6.50 0.63
CA LYS A 51 14.75 5.29 0.59
C LYS A 51 14.07 4.14 -0.12
N GLU A 52 12.76 3.99 0.08
CA GLU A 52 12.02 2.87 -0.47
C GLU A 52 10.63 3.32 -0.99
N LEU A 53 10.17 2.63 -2.02
CA LEU A 53 8.80 2.62 -2.52
C LEU A 53 8.24 1.21 -2.30
N TRP A 54 7.15 1.10 -1.55
CA TRP A 54 6.44 -0.15 -1.33
C TRP A 54 5.12 -0.11 -2.10
N LEU A 55 4.92 -1.04 -3.01
CA LEU A 55 3.67 -1.19 -3.74
C LEU A 55 2.82 -2.23 -3.03
N THR A 56 1.63 -1.85 -2.60
CA THR A 56 0.66 -2.77 -2.01
C THR A 56 0.20 -3.80 -3.04
N HIS A 57 0.03 -3.36 -4.29
CA HIS A 57 -0.32 -4.20 -5.43
C HIS A 57 -0.03 -3.50 -6.77
N GLY A 58 -0.28 -4.20 -7.88
CA GLY A 58 0.13 -3.79 -9.21
C GLY A 58 -0.90 -3.02 -10.03
N HIS A 59 -2.07 -2.64 -9.49
CA HIS A 59 -3.02 -1.86 -10.28
C HIS A 59 -2.47 -0.47 -10.64
N TRP A 60 -2.86 -0.01 -11.82
CA TRP A 60 -2.28 1.17 -12.46
C TRP A 60 -2.29 2.42 -11.58
N ASP A 61 -3.35 2.64 -10.86
CA ASP A 61 -3.53 3.81 -10.01
C ASP A 61 -2.67 3.78 -8.74
N HIS A 62 -2.17 2.61 -8.32
CA HIS A 62 -1.23 2.46 -7.21
C HIS A 62 0.23 2.54 -7.63
N MET A 63 0.54 2.41 -8.94
CA MET A 63 1.93 2.34 -9.40
C MET A 63 2.28 3.34 -10.51
N GLN A 64 1.34 4.16 -10.98
CA GLN A 64 1.46 5.03 -12.17
C GLN A 64 2.73 5.90 -12.15
N ASP A 65 3.08 6.51 -11.01
CA ASP A 65 4.30 7.30 -10.84
C ASP A 65 5.52 6.49 -10.36
N GLY A 66 5.39 5.18 -10.16
CA GLY A 66 6.45 4.34 -9.59
C GLY A 66 7.79 4.46 -10.35
N ALA A 67 7.74 4.44 -11.68
CA ALA A 67 8.94 4.61 -12.51
C ALA A 67 9.57 6.00 -12.34
N ALA A 68 8.77 7.06 -12.26
CA ALA A 68 9.24 8.42 -12.04
C ALA A 68 9.84 8.59 -10.64
N VAL A 69 9.15 8.08 -9.61
CA VAL A 69 9.63 8.09 -8.22
C VAL A 69 10.99 7.38 -8.12
N LYS A 70 11.10 6.17 -8.66
CA LYS A 70 12.38 5.43 -8.64
C LYS A 70 13.50 6.18 -9.36
N ARG A 71 13.24 6.71 -10.55
CA ARG A 71 14.24 7.44 -11.33
C ARG A 71 14.74 8.69 -10.61
N GLU A 72 13.85 9.49 -10.03
CA GLU A 72 14.20 10.78 -9.41
C GLU A 72 14.82 10.62 -8.01
N THR A 73 14.51 9.54 -7.29
CA THR A 73 14.93 9.37 -5.90
C THR A 73 15.94 8.25 -5.68
N GLY A 74 16.05 7.31 -6.62
CA GLY A 74 16.82 6.09 -6.44
C GLY A 74 16.21 5.10 -5.42
N ALA A 75 14.94 5.27 -5.03
CA ALA A 75 14.28 4.44 -4.04
C ALA A 75 14.27 2.96 -4.45
N VAL A 76 14.53 2.08 -3.49
CA VAL A 76 14.40 0.62 -3.63
C VAL A 76 12.92 0.27 -3.69
N VAL A 77 12.50 -0.48 -4.73
CA VAL A 77 11.09 -0.85 -4.91
C VAL A 77 10.82 -2.24 -4.35
N ARG A 78 9.80 -2.34 -3.48
CA ARG A 78 9.28 -3.60 -2.95
C ARG A 78 7.88 -3.85 -3.47
N ALA A 79 7.58 -5.10 -3.87
CA ALA A 79 6.25 -5.54 -4.29
C ALA A 79 6.12 -7.06 -4.16
N HIS A 80 4.90 -7.58 -4.32
CA HIS A 80 4.67 -9.02 -4.38
C HIS A 80 4.83 -9.55 -5.81
N ARG A 81 5.46 -10.73 -5.95
CA ARG A 81 5.80 -11.30 -7.26
C ARG A 81 4.57 -11.65 -8.12
N ALA A 82 3.42 -11.94 -7.51
CA ALA A 82 2.23 -12.29 -8.28
C ALA A 82 1.72 -11.15 -9.18
N ASP A 83 2.09 -9.89 -8.86
CA ASP A 83 1.72 -8.71 -9.66
C ASP A 83 2.88 -8.21 -10.55
N GLN A 84 3.94 -9.02 -10.75
CA GLN A 84 5.12 -8.61 -11.53
C GLN A 84 4.76 -8.07 -12.91
N ALA A 85 3.87 -8.76 -13.63
CA ALA A 85 3.49 -8.35 -14.98
C ALA A 85 2.81 -6.96 -14.99
N MET A 86 1.91 -6.71 -14.05
CA MET A 86 1.23 -5.41 -13.93
C MET A 86 2.20 -4.28 -13.55
N ILE A 87 3.25 -4.58 -12.76
CA ILE A 87 4.20 -3.58 -12.26
C ILE A 87 5.33 -3.30 -13.27
N GLU A 88 5.89 -4.34 -13.88
CA GLU A 88 7.07 -4.20 -14.74
C GLU A 88 6.71 -4.03 -16.23
N THR A 89 5.51 -4.49 -16.66
CA THR A 89 4.99 -4.39 -18.04
C THR A 89 3.52 -3.93 -18.04
N PRO A 90 3.22 -2.72 -17.51
CA PRO A 90 1.85 -2.27 -17.23
C PRO A 90 1.00 -1.97 -18.47
N GLU A 91 1.59 -1.97 -19.67
CA GLU A 91 0.89 -1.72 -20.94
C GLU A 91 -0.28 -2.69 -21.15
N MET A 92 -0.18 -3.89 -20.60
CA MET A 92 -1.28 -4.87 -20.62
C MET A 92 -2.56 -4.36 -19.93
N MET A 93 -2.42 -3.52 -18.91
CA MET A 93 -3.58 -2.91 -18.24
C MET A 93 -4.25 -1.84 -19.11
N GLU A 94 -3.47 -1.08 -19.89
CA GLU A 94 -4.02 -0.11 -20.85
C GLU A 94 -4.84 -0.81 -21.94
N GLU A 95 -4.36 -1.94 -22.46
CA GLU A 95 -5.08 -2.75 -23.45
C GLU A 95 -6.39 -3.27 -22.86
N PHE A 96 -6.35 -3.82 -21.64
CA PHE A 96 -7.54 -4.34 -20.95
C PHE A 96 -8.59 -3.25 -20.70
N MET A 97 -8.16 -2.05 -20.30
CA MET A 97 -9.06 -0.93 -20.01
C MET A 97 -9.53 -0.18 -21.28
N GLY A 98 -8.90 -0.42 -22.42
CA GLY A 98 -9.15 0.35 -23.64
C GLY A 98 -8.78 1.84 -23.50
N ALA A 99 -7.86 2.17 -22.61
CA ALA A 99 -7.46 3.54 -22.30
C ALA A 99 -5.94 3.68 -22.32
N ARG A 100 -5.44 4.77 -22.90
CA ARG A 100 -4.00 5.09 -22.89
C ARG A 100 -3.70 6.02 -21.71
N LEU A 101 -3.06 5.49 -20.68
CA LEU A 101 -2.66 6.23 -19.48
C LEU A 101 -1.19 6.61 -19.48
N GLY A 102 -0.41 6.12 -20.47
CA GLY A 102 1.03 6.34 -20.57
C GLY A 102 1.81 5.68 -19.44
N LEU A 103 1.33 4.52 -18.97
CA LEU A 103 1.93 3.77 -17.89
C LEU A 103 3.38 3.40 -18.23
N LYS A 104 4.24 3.47 -17.21
CA LYS A 104 5.65 3.07 -17.31
C LYS A 104 5.94 2.02 -16.26
N GLY A 105 6.46 0.89 -16.71
CA GLY A 105 6.88 -0.18 -15.80
C GLY A 105 7.98 0.27 -14.85
N VAL A 106 7.92 -0.19 -13.63
CA VAL A 106 8.97 0.01 -12.63
C VAL A 106 9.58 -1.33 -12.24
N LYS A 107 10.90 -1.45 -12.40
CA LYS A 107 11.61 -2.66 -11.97
C LYS A 107 11.57 -2.80 -10.46
N VAL A 108 11.07 -3.93 -9.97
CA VAL A 108 11.06 -4.27 -8.56
C VAL A 108 12.45 -4.78 -8.15
N ASP A 109 12.99 -4.23 -7.07
CA ASP A 109 14.31 -4.61 -6.56
C ASP A 109 14.22 -5.75 -5.54
N LEU A 110 13.17 -5.75 -4.72
CA LEU A 110 12.96 -6.72 -3.66
C LEU A 110 11.53 -7.25 -3.68
N TRP A 111 11.39 -8.53 -3.94
CA TRP A 111 10.12 -9.23 -3.82
C TRP A 111 9.83 -9.56 -2.37
N VAL A 112 8.57 -9.35 -1.96
CA VAL A 112 8.09 -9.65 -0.61
C VAL A 112 6.93 -10.66 -0.66
N GLY A 113 6.70 -11.37 0.45
CA GLY A 113 5.65 -12.36 0.58
C GLY A 113 5.15 -12.50 2.01
N GLN A 114 4.26 -13.49 2.21
CA GLN A 114 3.64 -13.78 3.50
C GLN A 114 4.69 -14.03 4.60
N GLY A 115 4.59 -13.25 5.68
CA GLY A 115 5.41 -13.41 6.87
C GLY A 115 6.80 -12.76 6.79
N ASP A 116 7.16 -12.14 5.66
CA ASP A 116 8.42 -11.41 5.55
C ASP A 116 8.47 -10.26 6.56
N ARG A 117 9.67 -10.06 7.15
CA ARG A 117 9.93 -8.98 8.10
C ARG A 117 11.17 -8.21 7.70
N PHE A 118 11.13 -6.90 7.83
CA PHE A 118 12.27 -6.05 7.54
C PHE A 118 12.24 -4.76 8.36
N GLN A 119 13.41 -4.12 8.45
CA GLN A 119 13.56 -2.86 9.19
C GLN A 119 13.48 -1.67 8.25
N ALA A 120 12.62 -0.71 8.58
CA ALA A 120 12.56 0.59 7.91
C ALA A 120 12.18 1.67 8.93
N LEU A 121 12.73 2.87 8.78
CA LEU A 121 12.44 4.02 9.66
C LEU A 121 12.59 3.69 11.17
N GLY A 122 13.53 2.78 11.51
CA GLY A 122 13.77 2.33 12.88
C GLY A 122 12.67 1.49 13.50
N ARG A 123 11.85 0.82 12.67
CA ARG A 123 10.79 -0.10 13.07
C ARG A 123 10.83 -1.37 12.25
N GLU A 124 10.38 -2.45 12.85
CA GLU A 124 10.10 -3.68 12.12
C GLU A 124 8.73 -3.56 11.43
N PHE A 125 8.70 -3.93 10.15
CA PHE A 125 7.49 -4.12 9.36
C PHE A 125 7.32 -5.61 9.04
N GLU A 126 6.09 -6.08 9.11
CA GLU A 126 5.66 -7.41 8.70
C GLU A 126 4.81 -7.29 7.43
N VAL A 127 5.07 -8.15 6.45
CA VAL A 127 4.26 -8.28 5.24
C VAL A 127 3.26 -9.42 5.43
N ARG A 128 2.00 -9.16 5.09
CA ARG A 128 0.99 -10.21 4.97
C ARG A 128 0.39 -10.20 3.57
N HIS A 129 0.30 -11.36 2.97
CA HIS A 129 -0.30 -11.52 1.65
C HIS A 129 -1.83 -11.56 1.79
N VAL A 130 -2.53 -10.65 1.12
CA VAL A 130 -3.98 -10.48 1.23
C VAL A 130 -4.64 -10.46 -0.17
N PRO A 131 -4.49 -11.55 -0.94
CA PRO A 131 -5.03 -11.63 -2.31
C PRO A 131 -6.56 -11.69 -2.32
N GLY A 132 -7.15 -11.44 -3.50
CA GLY A 132 -8.60 -11.50 -3.73
C GLY A 132 -9.12 -10.24 -4.41
N HIS A 133 -8.58 -9.06 -4.12
CA HIS A 133 -8.72 -7.89 -4.96
C HIS A 133 -7.88 -8.05 -6.26
N CYS A 134 -6.63 -8.44 -6.09
CA CYS A 134 -5.72 -8.92 -7.14
C CYS A 134 -4.78 -9.98 -6.55
N PRO A 135 -4.02 -10.72 -7.39
CA PRO A 135 -3.18 -11.80 -6.92
C PRO A 135 -2.05 -11.40 -5.97
N GLY A 136 -1.48 -10.22 -6.15
CA GLY A 136 -0.29 -9.77 -5.40
C GLY A 136 -0.55 -8.74 -4.32
N ASN A 137 -1.81 -8.48 -3.95
CA ASN A 137 -2.06 -7.51 -2.89
C ASN A 137 -1.44 -7.96 -1.57
N VAL A 138 -0.62 -7.10 -0.98
CA VAL A 138 -0.02 -7.27 0.35
C VAL A 138 -0.37 -6.10 1.26
N LEU A 139 -0.32 -6.33 2.55
CA LEU A 139 -0.30 -5.26 3.53
C LEU A 139 1.07 -5.15 4.19
N PHE A 140 1.43 -3.92 4.56
CA PHE A 140 2.62 -3.62 5.36
C PHE A 140 2.17 -3.19 6.76
N TYR A 141 2.52 -3.97 7.76
CA TYR A 141 2.11 -3.77 9.15
C TYR A 141 3.29 -3.45 10.05
N PHE A 142 3.14 -2.53 10.96
CA PHE A 142 4.01 -2.40 12.14
C PHE A 142 3.19 -2.37 13.42
N ALA A 143 3.73 -3.04 14.44
CA ALA A 143 3.07 -3.12 15.74
C ALA A 143 3.05 -1.78 16.48
N GLY A 144 2.01 -1.58 17.26
CA GLY A 144 1.91 -0.47 18.21
C GLY A 144 2.94 -0.58 19.34
N ASN A 145 3.04 0.47 20.13
CA ASN A 145 3.86 0.49 21.34
C ASN A 145 2.96 0.75 22.55
N LYS A 146 2.71 -0.27 23.35
CA LYS A 146 1.83 -0.21 24.53
C LYS A 146 2.31 0.79 25.57
N ASP A 147 3.63 0.88 25.79
CA ASP A 147 4.24 1.79 26.77
C ASP A 147 4.02 3.26 26.38
N LYS A 148 3.97 3.54 25.06
CA LYS A 148 3.74 4.87 24.50
C LYS A 148 2.27 5.13 24.14
N LYS A 149 1.37 4.18 24.41
CA LYS A 149 -0.06 4.21 24.00
C LYS A 149 -0.22 4.53 22.50
N ALA A 150 0.68 4.00 21.68
CA ALA A 150 0.67 4.19 20.24
C ALA A 150 0.13 2.93 19.54
N ALA A 151 -0.94 3.08 18.79
CA ALA A 151 -1.52 2.00 17.98
C ALA A 151 -0.56 1.54 16.88
N GLY A 152 -0.71 0.29 16.45
CA GLY A 152 -0.09 -0.22 15.24
C GLY A 152 -0.76 0.37 14.00
N ALA A 153 -0.16 0.15 12.84
CA ALA A 153 -0.74 0.56 11.56
C ALA A 153 -0.50 -0.50 10.48
N ALA A 154 -1.50 -0.69 9.63
CA ALA A 154 -1.48 -1.55 8.46
C ALA A 154 -1.88 -0.76 7.21
N PHE A 155 -1.01 -0.74 6.20
CA PHE A 155 -1.27 -0.20 4.87
C PHE A 155 -1.75 -1.36 4.01
N VAL A 156 -3.05 -1.42 3.72
CA VAL A 156 -3.70 -2.65 3.24
C VAL A 156 -3.97 -2.65 1.72
N GLY A 157 -3.61 -1.57 1.02
CA GLY A 157 -4.02 -1.40 -0.38
C GLY A 157 -5.53 -1.48 -0.52
N ASP A 158 -5.99 -2.24 -1.48
CA ASP A 158 -7.41 -2.37 -1.80
C ASP A 158 -8.05 -3.66 -1.24
N ALA A 159 -7.49 -4.22 -0.17
CA ALA A 159 -8.12 -5.36 0.49
C ALA A 159 -9.34 -4.95 1.35
N LEU A 160 -9.21 -3.90 2.17
CA LEU A 160 -10.23 -3.50 3.14
C LEU A 160 -10.35 -1.97 3.20
N PHE A 161 -11.57 -1.46 3.11
CA PHE A 161 -11.92 -0.04 3.24
C PHE A 161 -12.80 0.21 4.47
N ALA A 162 -12.99 1.47 4.82
CA ALA A 162 -13.95 1.85 5.86
C ALA A 162 -15.38 1.49 5.42
N GLY A 163 -15.94 0.43 5.99
CA GLY A 163 -17.28 -0.08 5.67
C GLY A 163 -17.39 -0.75 4.29
N SER A 164 -16.28 -1.13 3.65
CA SER A 164 -16.29 -1.77 2.33
C SER A 164 -15.05 -2.65 2.14
N VAL A 165 -14.95 -3.28 0.96
CA VAL A 165 -13.79 -4.06 0.51
C VAL A 165 -13.46 -3.71 -0.94
N GLY A 166 -12.27 -4.06 -1.40
CA GLY A 166 -11.87 -3.90 -2.79
C GLY A 166 -12.75 -4.72 -3.75
N ARG A 167 -12.90 -4.23 -4.98
CA ARG A 167 -13.58 -4.98 -6.05
C ARG A 167 -12.82 -6.28 -6.37
N THR A 168 -13.56 -7.27 -6.82
CA THR A 168 -13.01 -8.61 -7.11
C THR A 168 -13.39 -9.13 -8.49
N ASP A 169 -13.90 -8.26 -9.36
CA ASP A 169 -14.38 -8.56 -10.71
C ASP A 169 -13.32 -8.34 -11.81
N LEU A 170 -12.11 -7.93 -11.43
CA LEU A 170 -10.97 -7.81 -12.34
C LEU A 170 -10.21 -9.14 -12.44
N PRO A 171 -9.36 -9.33 -13.48
CA PRO A 171 -8.58 -10.56 -13.64
C PRO A 171 -7.77 -10.92 -12.39
N GLY A 172 -7.94 -12.15 -11.92
CA GLY A 172 -7.29 -12.65 -10.70
C GLY A 172 -8.01 -12.28 -9.40
N GLY A 173 -9.14 -11.56 -9.47
CA GLY A 173 -9.98 -11.25 -8.32
C GLY A 173 -10.86 -12.42 -7.88
N SER A 174 -11.16 -12.50 -6.56
CA SER A 174 -12.06 -13.48 -5.94
C SER A 174 -12.59 -12.98 -4.62
N MET A 175 -13.90 -12.79 -4.52
CA MET A 175 -14.54 -12.34 -3.28
C MET A 175 -14.39 -13.36 -2.16
N GLU A 176 -14.56 -14.65 -2.46
CA GLU A 176 -14.39 -15.73 -1.48
C GLU A 176 -12.97 -15.73 -0.90
N GLN A 177 -11.96 -15.54 -1.76
CA GLN A 177 -10.58 -15.43 -1.32
C GLN A 177 -10.35 -14.19 -0.46
N LEU A 178 -10.86 -13.01 -0.90
CA LEU A 178 -10.71 -11.75 -0.19
C LEU A 178 -11.32 -11.82 1.21
N GLU A 179 -12.55 -12.32 1.33
CA GLU A 179 -13.20 -12.52 2.64
C GLU A 179 -12.37 -13.40 3.57
N ARG A 180 -11.89 -14.53 3.06
CA ARG A 180 -11.09 -15.48 3.85
C ARG A 180 -9.82 -14.82 4.37
N VAL A 181 -9.07 -14.10 3.50
CA VAL A 181 -7.79 -13.49 3.89
C VAL A 181 -7.97 -12.24 4.75
N ILE A 182 -9.05 -11.48 4.60
CA ILE A 182 -9.36 -10.41 5.54
C ILE A 182 -9.51 -10.98 6.95
N ARG A 183 -10.24 -12.09 7.12
CA ARG A 183 -10.43 -12.75 8.43
C ARG A 183 -9.11 -13.30 8.98
N SER A 184 -8.30 -13.97 8.15
CA SER A 184 -7.07 -14.63 8.61
C SER A 184 -5.88 -13.68 8.78
N GLU A 185 -5.77 -12.62 7.98
CA GLU A 185 -4.59 -11.77 7.94
C GLU A 185 -4.81 -10.37 8.52
N ILE A 186 -6.00 -9.78 8.32
CA ILE A 186 -6.27 -8.42 8.81
C ILE A 186 -6.97 -8.47 10.18
N TYR A 187 -8.03 -9.28 10.32
CA TYR A 187 -8.81 -9.35 11.56
C TYR A 187 -8.09 -10.07 12.71
N THR A 188 -6.95 -10.69 12.48
CA THR A 188 -6.05 -11.22 13.52
C THR A 188 -5.12 -10.17 14.11
N LEU A 189 -5.03 -8.98 13.53
CA LEU A 189 -4.32 -7.84 14.10
C LEU A 189 -5.08 -7.29 15.33
N PRO A 190 -4.39 -6.60 16.27
CA PRO A 190 -5.04 -5.93 17.40
C PRO A 190 -6.15 -4.97 16.94
N ASP A 191 -7.26 -4.92 17.68
CA ASP A 191 -8.44 -4.12 17.31
C ASP A 191 -8.17 -2.62 17.19
N ASP A 192 -7.19 -2.09 17.93
CA ASP A 192 -6.75 -0.69 17.86
C ASP A 192 -5.82 -0.39 16.68
N THR A 193 -5.44 -1.39 15.89
CA THR A 193 -4.60 -1.20 14.69
C THR A 193 -5.31 -0.28 13.70
N LEU A 194 -4.62 0.81 13.33
CA LEU A 194 -5.09 1.72 12.30
C LEU A 194 -4.96 1.06 10.93
N VAL A 195 -6.02 1.09 10.14
CA VAL A 195 -6.07 0.59 8.77
C VAL A 195 -6.01 1.78 7.82
N PHE A 196 -4.99 1.77 6.95
CA PHE A 196 -4.75 2.77 5.91
C PHE A 196 -5.03 2.12 4.55
N PRO A 197 -6.22 2.35 3.96
CA PRO A 197 -6.62 1.76 2.68
C PRO A 197 -6.07 2.53 1.48
N GLY A 198 -6.10 1.93 0.28
CA GLY A 198 -5.77 2.61 -0.97
C GLY A 198 -6.72 3.75 -1.32
N HIS A 199 -7.98 3.66 -0.90
CA HIS A 199 -9.00 4.68 -1.14
C HIS A 199 -9.84 4.96 0.10
N GLY A 200 -10.35 6.20 0.19
CA GLY A 200 -11.27 6.61 1.24
C GLY A 200 -10.60 6.86 2.60
N PRO A 201 -11.38 7.00 3.67
CA PRO A 201 -10.86 7.33 4.98
C PRO A 201 -10.20 6.12 5.67
N ARG A 202 -9.27 6.40 6.59
CA ARG A 202 -8.73 5.39 7.50
C ARG A 202 -9.81 4.85 8.44
N THR A 203 -9.62 3.61 8.88
CA THR A 203 -10.46 2.94 9.88
C THR A 203 -9.61 2.20 10.92
N THR A 204 -10.20 1.30 11.69
CA THR A 204 -9.48 0.38 12.59
C THR A 204 -9.94 -1.06 12.38
N VAL A 205 -9.07 -2.00 12.68
CA VAL A 205 -9.40 -3.43 12.62
C VAL A 205 -10.65 -3.74 13.41
N GLY A 206 -10.76 -3.25 14.65
CA GLY A 206 -11.91 -3.51 15.51
C GLY A 206 -13.22 -2.88 15.00
N THR A 207 -13.16 -1.74 14.29
CA THR A 207 -14.35 -1.16 13.66
C THR A 207 -14.85 -2.07 12.55
N GLU A 208 -13.96 -2.46 11.64
CA GLU A 208 -14.35 -3.29 10.49
C GLU A 208 -14.82 -4.69 10.90
N LYS A 209 -14.18 -5.32 11.89
CA LYS A 209 -14.64 -6.58 12.47
C LYS A 209 -16.12 -6.55 12.93
N ARG A 210 -16.54 -5.41 13.50
CA ARG A 210 -17.87 -5.28 14.08
C ARG A 210 -18.93 -4.82 13.09
N SER A 211 -18.54 -4.03 12.08
CA SER A 211 -19.53 -3.29 11.29
C SER A 211 -19.33 -3.33 9.78
N ASN A 212 -18.29 -4.00 9.27
CA ASN A 212 -18.12 -4.12 7.82
C ASN A 212 -19.24 -5.01 7.24
N PRO A 213 -20.07 -4.49 6.30
CA PRO A 213 -21.20 -5.22 5.77
C PRO A 213 -20.81 -6.36 4.80
N TYR A 214 -19.59 -6.36 4.30
CA TYR A 214 -19.10 -7.36 3.33
C TYR A 214 -18.37 -8.50 4.01
N VAL A 215 -17.65 -8.24 5.10
CA VAL A 215 -16.85 -9.25 5.79
C VAL A 215 -17.03 -9.10 7.30
N GLN A 216 -17.86 -9.96 7.85
CA GLN A 216 -18.03 -10.06 9.30
C GLN A 216 -16.98 -11.03 9.91
N ALA A 217 -16.55 -10.75 11.15
CA ALA A 217 -15.58 -11.58 11.89
C ALA A 217 -16.16 -12.92 12.32
#